data_96d8f2e23588688b762f8b267630f926
#
_entry.id   96d8f2e23588688b762f8b267630f926
#
_cell.length_a   1.000
_cell.length_b   1.000
_cell.length_c   1.000
_cell.angle_alpha   90.00
_cell.angle_beta   90.00
_cell.angle_gamma   90.00
#
_symmetry.space_group_name_H-M   'P 1'
#
loop_
_entity.id
_entity.type
_entity.pdbx_description
1 polymer ?
#
loop_
_entity_poly.entity_id
_entity_poly.type
_entity_poly.pdbx_seq_one_letter_code
_entity_poly.pdbx_strand_id
1 'polypeptide(L)'
;MGRFILKCLKCGREYSQGYRLTCENDDSFLRAEYLEKRLELRAQPGIGRFHSWLPVQQELTTEAGPITYKSEALAKELGLSHLYIGFSGYWPERGAYIKTCSFKELEAHPIMQLLKESGGKAIVLASAGNTGRAFAYSSALTGTDAYIVVPDSGVSSIWLPEEPTDSIHLISMTPGNDYTDAINLAGRLAKLPGMVPEGGARNVARRDGMGTVMLDAAVTIGKIPDHYFQAVGSGTGGISAWEASLRLRADGRFGSKLPKLQLAQNLPFVPMYNAWKAKRREIIPDIDMKDAKKQIEETYATVLTNRAPPYAVTGGLYDTLVDTDGIMYAITKEEALEAKTLFESLEGIDILPPSAVAAASLLKAVEAGNVGKGDTILLNIAGGGFKRLKEDFTLFQVKPSVTVSSSDVPLDELKIEF
;
A
#
# COMPACT_ATOMS: atom_id res chain seq x y z
N MET A 1 -27.94 -11.29 2.30
CA MET A 1 -26.89 -11.93 3.15
C MET A 1 -25.57 -11.26 2.86
N GLY A 2 -24.78 -10.93 3.89
CA GLY A 2 -23.47 -10.31 3.69
C GLY A 2 -22.49 -11.26 3.00
N ARG A 3 -21.51 -10.71 2.29
CA ARG A 3 -20.50 -11.52 1.57
C ARG A 3 -19.31 -11.91 2.45
N PHE A 4 -19.11 -11.20 3.55
CA PHE A 4 -18.00 -11.41 4.50
C PHE A 4 -18.43 -10.96 5.90
N ILE A 5 -17.68 -11.41 6.88
CA ILE A 5 -17.68 -10.87 8.24
C ILE A 5 -16.30 -10.32 8.55
N LEU A 6 -16.22 -9.44 9.56
CA LEU A 6 -14.94 -8.98 10.11
C LEU A 6 -14.68 -9.72 11.42
N LYS A 7 -13.49 -10.29 11.56
CA LYS A 7 -13.11 -11.04 12.76
C LYS A 7 -11.86 -10.47 13.41
N CYS A 8 -11.94 -10.28 14.70
CA CYS A 8 -10.79 -9.84 15.48
C CYS A 8 -9.75 -10.95 15.60
N LEU A 9 -8.50 -10.64 15.27
CA LEU A 9 -7.41 -11.64 15.27
C LEU A 9 -6.95 -12.05 16.68
N LYS A 10 -7.30 -11.28 17.71
CA LYS A 10 -6.91 -11.56 19.10
C LYS A 10 -8.02 -12.22 19.89
N CYS A 11 -9.20 -11.62 19.99
CA CYS A 11 -10.30 -12.11 20.81
C CYS A 11 -11.31 -12.96 20.03
N GLY A 12 -11.20 -13.05 18.68
CA GLY A 12 -12.11 -13.83 17.84
C GLY A 12 -13.50 -13.21 17.65
N ARG A 13 -13.78 -12.02 18.21
CA ARG A 13 -15.08 -11.38 18.07
C ARG A 13 -15.40 -11.08 16.62
N GLU A 14 -16.62 -11.40 16.22
CA GLU A 14 -17.12 -11.21 14.88
C GLU A 14 -18.00 -9.97 14.79
N TYR A 15 -17.92 -9.29 13.67
CA TYR A 15 -18.70 -8.12 13.32
C TYR A 15 -19.32 -8.31 11.93
N SER A 16 -20.49 -7.74 11.74
CA SER A 16 -21.07 -7.62 10.40
C SER A 16 -20.15 -6.83 9.47
N GLN A 17 -20.29 -7.05 8.18
CA GLN A 17 -19.62 -6.25 7.16
C GLN A 17 -19.89 -4.76 7.34
N GLY A 18 -18.93 -3.93 6.96
CA GLY A 18 -19.03 -2.48 7.05
C GLY A 18 -17.67 -1.82 7.33
N TYR A 19 -17.65 -0.51 7.37
CA TYR A 19 -16.44 0.27 7.63
C TYR A 19 -16.10 0.24 9.13
N ARG A 20 -15.17 -0.63 9.50
CA ARG A 20 -14.71 -0.79 10.89
C ARG A 20 -13.19 -0.97 10.91
N LEU A 21 -12.52 -0.17 11.72
CA LEU A 21 -11.06 -0.14 11.80
C LEU A 21 -10.48 -0.92 12.97
N THR A 22 -11.24 -1.05 14.08
CA THR A 22 -10.75 -1.64 15.33
C THR A 22 -11.78 -2.57 15.96
N CYS A 23 -11.28 -3.51 16.77
CA CYS A 23 -12.10 -4.28 17.69
C CYS A 23 -12.56 -3.39 18.85
N GLU A 24 -13.74 -3.66 19.41
CA GLU A 24 -14.25 -2.96 20.59
C GLU A 24 -13.53 -3.38 21.88
N ASN A 25 -12.91 -4.56 21.88
CA ASN A 25 -12.29 -5.14 23.07
C ASN A 25 -10.77 -4.92 23.13
N ASP A 26 -10.13 -4.66 21.98
CA ASP A 26 -8.69 -4.56 21.90
C ASP A 26 -8.22 -3.85 20.63
N ASP A 27 -6.90 -3.68 20.51
CA ASP A 27 -6.25 -2.92 19.44
C ASP A 27 -5.76 -3.76 18.28
N SER A 28 -6.10 -5.07 18.22
CA SER A 28 -5.67 -5.97 17.16
C SER A 28 -6.35 -5.68 15.83
N PHE A 29 -5.78 -6.22 14.77
CA PHE A 29 -6.40 -6.11 13.46
C PHE A 29 -7.69 -6.94 13.37
N LEU A 30 -8.62 -6.41 12.59
CA LEU A 30 -9.75 -7.16 12.05
C LEU A 30 -9.32 -7.75 10.71
N ARG A 31 -9.81 -8.94 10.37
CA ARG A 31 -9.64 -9.59 9.06
C ARG A 31 -11.00 -9.90 8.46
N ALA A 32 -11.14 -9.74 7.15
CA ALA A 32 -12.32 -10.21 6.46
C ALA A 32 -12.29 -11.73 6.29
N GLU A 33 -13.36 -12.39 6.73
CA GLU A 33 -13.64 -13.78 6.42
C GLU A 33 -14.76 -13.86 5.38
N TYR A 34 -14.38 -14.20 4.14
CA TYR A 34 -15.28 -14.28 3.01
C TYR A 34 -16.09 -15.58 3.03
N LEU A 35 -17.35 -15.51 2.57
CA LEU A 35 -18.20 -16.70 2.39
C LEU A 35 -17.67 -17.56 1.24
N GLU A 36 -17.24 -16.93 0.15
CA GLU A 36 -16.55 -17.60 -0.94
C GLU A 36 -15.15 -18.04 -0.49
N LYS A 37 -14.96 -19.35 -0.31
CA LYS A 37 -13.69 -19.92 0.15
C LYS A 37 -12.71 -20.20 -0.98
N ARG A 38 -13.18 -20.20 -2.23
CA ARG A 38 -12.35 -20.32 -3.43
C ARG A 38 -12.28 -18.99 -4.15
N LEU A 39 -11.12 -18.66 -4.71
CA LEU A 39 -10.96 -17.46 -5.52
C LEU A 39 -11.73 -17.63 -6.85
N GLU A 40 -12.76 -16.85 -7.03
CA GLU A 40 -13.49 -16.77 -8.29
C GLU A 40 -13.21 -15.45 -8.99
N LEU A 41 -12.66 -15.53 -10.18
CA LEU A 41 -12.41 -14.35 -11.00
C LEU A 41 -13.69 -13.88 -11.67
N ARG A 42 -13.96 -12.59 -11.61
CA ARG A 42 -15.07 -11.93 -12.32
C ARG A 42 -14.58 -11.39 -13.68
N ALA A 43 -15.52 -11.11 -14.56
CA ALA A 43 -15.23 -10.55 -15.89
C ALA A 43 -14.84 -9.05 -15.84
N GLN A 44 -14.73 -8.46 -14.66
CA GLN A 44 -14.34 -7.06 -14.46
C GLN A 44 -12.86 -6.84 -14.74
N PRO A 45 -12.46 -5.67 -15.25
CA PRO A 45 -11.05 -5.29 -15.37
C PRO A 45 -10.41 -4.98 -14.02
N GLY A 46 -9.11 -4.82 -14.00
CA GLY A 46 -8.34 -4.38 -12.84
C GLY A 46 -8.56 -5.24 -11.60
N ILE A 47 -8.61 -4.60 -10.43
CA ILE A 47 -8.86 -5.32 -9.17
C ILE A 47 -10.29 -5.83 -9.04
N GLY A 48 -11.24 -5.31 -9.81
CA GLY A 48 -12.64 -5.77 -9.81
C GLY A 48 -12.78 -7.26 -10.10
N ARG A 49 -11.84 -7.85 -10.85
CA ARG A 49 -11.82 -9.30 -11.11
C ARG A 49 -11.65 -10.16 -9.85
N PHE A 50 -11.11 -9.60 -8.76
CA PHE A 50 -10.93 -10.26 -7.47
C PHE A 50 -12.07 -9.98 -6.49
N HIS A 51 -13.23 -9.54 -6.99
CA HIS A 51 -14.37 -9.17 -6.18
C HIS A 51 -14.75 -10.22 -5.12
N SER A 52 -14.59 -11.51 -5.41
CA SER A 52 -14.86 -12.59 -4.44
C SER A 52 -14.13 -12.42 -3.11
N TRP A 53 -12.96 -11.78 -3.12
CA TRP A 53 -12.13 -11.53 -1.94
C TRP A 53 -11.80 -10.04 -1.73
N LEU A 54 -12.71 -9.15 -2.14
CA LEU A 54 -12.70 -7.75 -1.77
C LEU A 54 -13.88 -7.43 -0.82
N PRO A 55 -13.69 -6.62 0.23
CA PRO A 55 -14.68 -6.39 1.26
C PRO A 55 -15.70 -5.32 0.84
N VAL A 56 -16.24 -5.46 -0.36
CA VAL A 56 -17.26 -4.59 -0.97
C VAL A 56 -18.44 -5.41 -1.47
N GLN A 57 -19.65 -4.82 -1.50
CA GLN A 57 -20.86 -5.48 -1.96
C GLN A 57 -20.98 -5.41 -3.48
N GLN A 58 -20.78 -4.22 -4.02
CA GLN A 58 -20.89 -3.96 -5.46
C GLN A 58 -19.55 -4.24 -6.13
N GLU A 59 -19.59 -4.72 -7.35
CA GLU A 59 -18.39 -4.93 -8.14
C GLU A 59 -17.70 -3.59 -8.46
N LEU A 60 -16.38 -3.56 -8.28
CA LEU A 60 -15.58 -2.41 -8.65
C LEU A 60 -15.38 -2.40 -10.17
N THR A 61 -15.72 -1.28 -10.79
CA THR A 61 -15.44 -1.03 -12.20
C THR A 61 -14.27 -0.07 -12.31
N THR A 62 -13.06 -0.62 -12.39
CA THR A 62 -11.82 0.13 -12.54
C THR A 62 -10.84 -0.66 -13.39
N GLU A 63 -10.08 0.02 -14.25
CA GLU A 63 -8.97 -0.59 -14.99
C GLU A 63 -7.73 -0.77 -14.10
N ALA A 64 -7.68 -0.08 -12.95
CA ALA A 64 -6.57 -0.17 -12.02
C ALA A 64 -6.44 -1.59 -11.45
N GLY A 65 -5.31 -2.21 -11.72
CA GLY A 65 -4.98 -3.54 -11.21
C GLY A 65 -3.51 -3.84 -11.38
N PRO A 66 -2.96 -4.73 -10.55
CA PRO A 66 -1.61 -5.22 -10.75
C PRO A 66 -1.57 -6.12 -11.99
N ILE A 67 -0.44 -6.18 -12.63
CA ILE A 67 -0.11 -7.21 -13.61
C ILE A 67 1.07 -8.05 -13.11
N THR A 68 1.06 -9.33 -13.41
CA THR A 68 2.21 -10.20 -13.16
C THR A 68 2.74 -10.73 -14.48
N TYR A 69 4.05 -10.60 -14.68
CA TYR A 69 4.72 -11.16 -15.84
C TYR A 69 6.04 -11.85 -15.46
N LYS A 70 6.45 -12.82 -16.25
CA LYS A 70 7.74 -13.48 -16.08
C LYS A 70 8.83 -12.56 -16.63
N SER A 71 9.81 -12.22 -15.80
CA SER A 71 11.00 -11.49 -16.25
C SER A 71 11.94 -12.44 -16.98
N GLU A 72 12.49 -12.01 -18.12
CA GLU A 72 13.50 -12.76 -18.85
C GLU A 72 14.89 -12.13 -18.68
N ALA A 73 14.99 -10.82 -18.91
CA ALA A 73 16.28 -10.14 -18.91
C ALA A 73 16.88 -10.02 -17.50
N LEU A 74 16.10 -9.52 -16.52
CA LEU A 74 16.56 -9.42 -15.14
C LEU A 74 16.75 -10.82 -14.51
N ALA A 75 15.88 -11.78 -14.81
CA ALA A 75 16.05 -13.15 -14.34
C ALA A 75 17.36 -13.77 -14.83
N LYS A 76 17.71 -13.58 -16.11
CA LYS A 76 18.96 -14.04 -16.70
C LYS A 76 20.18 -13.40 -16.05
N GLU A 77 20.13 -12.08 -15.85
CA GLU A 77 21.20 -11.32 -15.20
C GLU A 77 21.48 -11.83 -13.79
N LEU A 78 20.41 -12.15 -13.03
CA LEU A 78 20.50 -12.64 -11.66
C LEU A 78 20.68 -14.16 -11.55
N GLY A 79 20.72 -14.89 -12.67
CA GLY A 79 20.83 -16.35 -12.67
C GLY A 79 19.61 -17.10 -12.13
N LEU A 80 18.42 -16.48 -12.18
CA LEU A 80 17.17 -17.02 -11.66
C LEU A 80 16.34 -17.64 -12.79
N SER A 81 15.64 -18.76 -12.52
CA SER A 81 14.81 -19.44 -13.50
C SER A 81 13.34 -18.99 -13.52
N HIS A 82 12.84 -18.53 -12.38
CA HIS A 82 11.42 -18.25 -12.17
C HIS A 82 11.21 -16.91 -11.42
N LEU A 83 11.77 -15.83 -11.99
CA LEU A 83 11.51 -14.48 -11.50
C LEU A 83 10.26 -13.92 -12.17
N TYR A 84 9.31 -13.50 -11.38
CA TYR A 84 8.10 -12.80 -11.79
C TYR A 84 8.07 -11.40 -11.20
N ILE A 85 7.59 -10.46 -11.98
CA ILE A 85 7.40 -9.06 -11.58
C ILE A 85 5.91 -8.83 -11.38
N GLY A 86 5.51 -8.44 -10.17
CA GLY A 86 4.19 -7.87 -9.89
C GLY A 86 4.28 -6.36 -10.06
N PHE A 87 3.79 -5.83 -11.18
CA PHE A 87 3.90 -4.41 -11.50
C PHE A 87 2.59 -3.68 -11.22
N SER A 88 2.67 -2.62 -10.42
CA SER A 88 1.54 -1.76 -10.04
C SER A 88 1.82 -0.31 -10.41
N GLY A 89 1.72 -0.02 -11.69
CA GLY A 89 2.00 1.29 -12.28
C GLY A 89 1.29 1.47 -13.63
N TYR A 90 1.78 2.39 -14.45
CA TYR A 90 1.23 2.67 -15.76
C TYR A 90 2.13 2.14 -16.87
N TRP A 91 1.65 1.10 -17.57
CA TRP A 91 2.34 0.48 -18.71
C TRP A 91 1.32 -0.19 -19.64
N PRO A 92 0.61 0.61 -20.47
CA PRO A 92 -0.51 0.14 -21.29
C PRO A 92 -0.12 -0.97 -22.26
N GLU A 93 1.13 -1.00 -22.75
CA GLU A 93 1.64 -2.05 -23.65
C GLU A 93 1.66 -3.42 -22.98
N ARG A 94 1.63 -3.47 -21.64
CA ARG A 94 1.52 -4.71 -20.86
C ARG A 94 0.19 -4.85 -20.13
N GLY A 95 -0.78 -3.95 -20.38
CA GLY A 95 -2.09 -3.98 -19.73
C GLY A 95 -2.10 -3.45 -18.29
N ALA A 96 -1.12 -2.64 -17.89
CA ALA A 96 -1.07 -2.01 -16.59
C ALA A 96 -1.61 -0.57 -16.66
N TYR A 97 -2.72 -0.28 -15.98
CA TYR A 97 -3.46 0.99 -16.09
C TYR A 97 -3.61 1.72 -14.75
N ILE A 98 -2.67 1.57 -13.83
CA ILE A 98 -2.67 2.35 -12.59
C ILE A 98 -2.17 3.76 -12.88
N LYS A 99 -3.11 4.70 -13.07
CA LYS A 99 -2.83 6.07 -13.52
C LYS A 99 -2.16 6.96 -12.46
N THR A 100 -2.20 6.58 -11.19
CA THR A 100 -1.42 7.26 -10.15
C THR A 100 0.02 6.76 -10.05
N CYS A 101 0.42 5.83 -10.92
CA CYS A 101 1.73 5.17 -10.96
C CYS A 101 2.14 4.49 -9.64
N SER A 102 1.18 4.14 -8.79
CA SER A 102 1.45 3.52 -7.48
C SER A 102 0.35 2.56 -7.07
N PHE A 103 0.72 1.43 -6.47
CA PHE A 103 -0.20 0.44 -5.92
C PHE A 103 -1.14 0.98 -4.83
N LYS A 104 -0.96 2.24 -4.41
CA LYS A 104 -1.88 2.94 -3.52
C LYS A 104 -3.28 3.11 -4.13
N GLU A 105 -3.37 3.08 -5.44
CA GLU A 105 -4.66 3.08 -6.14
C GLU A 105 -5.44 1.79 -5.90
N LEU A 106 -4.76 0.65 -5.70
CA LEU A 106 -5.40 -0.63 -5.35
C LEU A 106 -6.09 -0.60 -3.98
N GLU A 107 -5.60 0.22 -3.05
CA GLU A 107 -6.22 0.39 -1.72
C GLU A 107 -7.35 1.42 -1.75
N ALA A 108 -7.22 2.49 -2.54
CA ALA A 108 -8.16 3.60 -2.52
C ALA A 108 -9.54 3.20 -3.05
N HIS A 109 -9.62 2.51 -4.17
CA HIS A 109 -10.90 2.10 -4.77
C HIS A 109 -11.78 1.25 -3.83
N PRO A 110 -11.31 0.15 -3.24
CA PRO A 110 -12.15 -0.63 -2.33
C PRO A 110 -12.48 0.09 -1.03
N ILE A 111 -11.61 1.00 -0.55
CA ILE A 111 -11.91 1.81 0.64
C ILE A 111 -13.05 2.78 0.34
N MET A 112 -12.99 3.52 -0.78
CA MET A 112 -14.03 4.47 -1.17
C MET A 112 -15.37 3.77 -1.40
N GLN A 113 -15.34 2.59 -2.04
CA GLN A 113 -16.55 1.77 -2.23
C GLN A 113 -17.14 1.28 -0.90
N LEU A 114 -16.31 0.74 0.00
CA LEU A 114 -16.75 0.29 1.32
C LEU A 114 -17.30 1.45 2.17
N LEU A 115 -16.70 2.63 2.09
CA LEU A 115 -17.18 3.83 2.75
C LEU A 115 -18.60 4.16 2.28
N LYS A 116 -18.82 4.25 0.97
CA LYS A 116 -20.11 4.52 0.36
C LYS A 116 -21.18 3.50 0.76
N GLU A 117 -20.85 2.21 0.71
CA GLU A 117 -21.75 1.11 1.11
C GLU A 117 -22.08 1.13 2.62
N SER A 118 -21.22 1.73 3.43
CA SER A 118 -21.40 1.86 4.87
C SER A 118 -22.11 3.16 5.29
N GLY A 119 -22.55 3.98 4.31
CA GLY A 119 -23.24 5.25 4.58
C GLY A 119 -22.33 6.39 5.04
N GLY A 120 -21.01 6.26 4.90
CA GLY A 120 -20.07 7.35 5.12
C GLY A 120 -20.15 8.39 4.00
N LYS A 121 -19.99 9.69 4.36
CA LYS A 121 -20.06 10.80 3.40
C LYS A 121 -18.70 11.14 2.82
N ALA A 122 -17.68 11.23 3.67
CA ALA A 122 -16.35 11.65 3.25
C ALA A 122 -15.24 10.86 3.96
N ILE A 123 -14.13 10.68 3.25
CA ILE A 123 -12.91 10.11 3.83
C ILE A 123 -11.93 11.23 4.21
N VAL A 124 -11.21 11.02 5.31
CA VAL A 124 -10.18 11.95 5.78
C VAL A 124 -8.85 11.24 5.93
N LEU A 125 -7.80 11.85 5.40
CA LEU A 125 -6.44 11.33 5.53
C LEU A 125 -5.40 12.45 5.54
N ALA A 126 -4.27 12.18 6.18
CA ALA A 126 -3.06 12.99 6.03
C ALA A 126 -2.08 12.22 5.13
N SER A 127 -1.79 12.75 3.94
CA SER A 127 -0.80 12.12 3.06
C SER A 127 -0.33 13.07 1.96
N ALA A 128 0.93 13.42 2.02
CA ALA A 128 1.63 14.22 1.02
C ALA A 128 2.34 13.37 -0.05
N GLY A 129 1.78 12.23 -0.43
CA GLY A 129 2.43 11.32 -1.36
C GLY A 129 1.46 10.41 -2.11
N ASN A 130 1.93 9.20 -2.40
CA ASN A 130 1.18 8.25 -3.23
C ASN A 130 -0.23 7.92 -2.69
N THR A 131 -0.43 7.86 -1.37
CA THR A 131 -1.76 7.62 -0.79
C THR A 131 -2.68 8.80 -1.03
N GLY A 132 -2.26 10.04 -0.72
CA GLY A 132 -3.06 11.24 -0.98
C GLY A 132 -3.49 11.34 -2.45
N ARG A 133 -2.55 11.11 -3.38
CA ARG A 133 -2.83 11.10 -4.82
C ARG A 133 -3.84 10.02 -5.22
N ALA A 134 -3.71 8.81 -4.69
CA ALA A 134 -4.61 7.70 -5.00
C ALA A 134 -6.05 7.98 -4.51
N PHE A 135 -6.19 8.57 -3.32
CA PHE A 135 -7.50 8.96 -2.81
C PHE A 135 -8.10 10.15 -3.54
N ALA A 136 -7.30 11.14 -3.95
CA ALA A 136 -7.75 12.22 -4.81
C ALA A 136 -8.29 11.68 -6.15
N TYR A 137 -7.56 10.76 -6.77
CA TYR A 137 -7.99 10.13 -8.02
C TYR A 137 -9.25 9.27 -7.84
N SER A 138 -9.30 8.46 -6.79
CA SER A 138 -10.50 7.64 -6.51
C SER A 138 -11.71 8.49 -6.14
N SER A 139 -11.52 9.64 -5.47
CA SER A 139 -12.57 10.64 -5.21
C SER A 139 -13.13 11.21 -6.51
N ALA A 140 -12.26 11.63 -7.44
CA ALA A 140 -12.68 12.13 -8.75
C ALA A 140 -13.53 11.12 -9.53
N LEU A 141 -13.16 9.83 -9.47
CA LEU A 141 -13.89 8.77 -10.18
C LEU A 141 -15.24 8.40 -9.53
N THR A 142 -15.33 8.47 -8.21
CA THR A 142 -16.52 7.99 -7.47
C THR A 142 -17.50 9.08 -7.08
N GLY A 143 -17.05 10.36 -7.14
CA GLY A 143 -17.79 11.51 -6.61
C GLY A 143 -17.94 11.49 -5.08
N THR A 144 -17.16 10.66 -4.38
CA THR A 144 -17.17 10.59 -2.91
C THR A 144 -16.10 11.53 -2.36
N ASP A 145 -16.47 12.38 -1.42
CA ASP A 145 -15.57 13.41 -0.90
C ASP A 145 -14.32 12.83 -0.21
N ALA A 146 -13.16 13.41 -0.53
CA ALA A 146 -11.90 13.11 0.10
C ALA A 146 -11.23 14.37 0.64
N TYR A 147 -11.06 14.45 1.96
CA TYR A 147 -10.33 15.51 2.65
C TYR A 147 -8.89 15.08 2.89
N ILE A 148 -7.98 15.70 2.14
CA ILE A 148 -6.57 15.32 2.13
C ILE A 148 -5.77 16.45 2.76
N VAL A 149 -5.19 16.20 3.93
CA VAL A 149 -4.38 17.20 4.66
C VAL A 149 -2.91 17.00 4.35
N VAL A 150 -2.24 18.05 3.94
CA VAL A 150 -0.81 18.02 3.59
C VAL A 150 -0.07 19.24 4.14
N PRO A 151 1.21 19.12 4.55
CA PRO A 151 2.06 20.30 4.72
C PRO A 151 2.27 20.99 3.36
N ASP A 152 2.63 22.27 3.35
CA ASP A 152 2.87 23.03 2.12
C ASP A 152 3.80 22.34 1.12
N SER A 153 4.88 21.77 1.63
CA SER A 153 5.84 20.99 0.83
C SER A 153 5.26 19.77 0.11
N GLY A 154 4.11 19.28 0.56
CA GLY A 154 3.43 18.11 0.00
C GLY A 154 2.43 18.41 -1.11
N VAL A 155 2.02 19.67 -1.28
CA VAL A 155 0.98 20.08 -2.25
C VAL A 155 1.35 19.61 -3.66
N SER A 156 2.59 19.83 -4.08
CA SER A 156 3.05 19.48 -5.44
C SER A 156 3.01 17.98 -5.77
N SER A 157 2.86 17.12 -4.76
CA SER A 157 2.78 15.66 -4.94
C SER A 157 1.36 15.18 -5.29
N ILE A 158 0.34 16.05 -5.16
CA ILE A 158 -1.06 15.71 -5.43
C ILE A 158 -1.44 16.23 -6.82
N TRP A 159 -1.25 15.39 -7.80
CA TRP A 159 -1.60 15.62 -9.20
C TRP A 159 -2.47 14.48 -9.74
N LEU A 160 -3.24 14.74 -10.78
CA LEU A 160 -4.12 13.78 -11.45
C LEU A 160 -3.86 13.78 -12.97
N PRO A 161 -4.13 12.67 -13.66
CA PRO A 161 -4.09 12.59 -15.12
C PRO A 161 -5.36 13.16 -15.79
N GLU A 162 -6.29 13.65 -15.02
CA GLU A 162 -7.58 14.22 -15.42
C GLU A 162 -7.85 15.47 -14.58
N GLU A 163 -8.74 16.36 -15.03
CA GLU A 163 -9.09 17.56 -14.28
C GLU A 163 -9.66 17.21 -12.90
N PRO A 164 -9.19 17.87 -11.82
CA PRO A 164 -9.73 17.66 -10.48
C PRO A 164 -11.22 18.00 -10.40
N THR A 165 -11.96 17.22 -9.63
CA THR A 165 -13.40 17.43 -9.37
C THR A 165 -13.62 18.12 -8.01
N ASP A 166 -14.83 18.63 -7.79
CA ASP A 166 -15.23 19.30 -6.53
C ASP A 166 -15.24 18.36 -5.31
N SER A 167 -15.24 17.04 -5.53
CA SER A 167 -15.15 16.05 -4.45
C SER A 167 -13.77 15.95 -3.79
N ILE A 168 -12.76 16.63 -4.33
CA ILE A 168 -11.39 16.63 -3.80
C ILE A 168 -11.16 17.89 -2.97
N HIS A 169 -11.03 17.71 -1.66
CA HIS A 169 -10.77 18.80 -0.72
C HIS A 169 -9.32 18.73 -0.22
N LEU A 170 -8.40 19.40 -0.91
CA LEU A 170 -7.00 19.48 -0.49
C LEU A 170 -6.82 20.61 0.53
N ILE A 171 -6.46 20.25 1.75
CA ILE A 171 -6.17 21.19 2.84
C ILE A 171 -4.66 21.27 2.99
N SER A 172 -4.08 22.43 2.64
CA SER A 172 -2.66 22.68 2.83
C SER A 172 -2.41 23.39 4.17
N MET A 173 -1.24 23.14 4.75
CA MET A 173 -0.79 23.84 5.95
C MET A 173 0.36 24.79 5.58
N THR A 174 0.37 26.00 6.15
CA THR A 174 1.42 26.99 5.87
C THR A 174 2.84 26.44 6.18
N PRO A 175 3.90 27.01 5.55
CA PRO A 175 5.28 26.67 5.86
C PRO A 175 5.58 26.68 7.36
N GLY A 176 6.34 25.71 7.84
CA GLY A 176 6.65 25.50 9.26
C GLY A 176 5.90 24.34 9.90
N ASN A 177 4.77 23.93 9.33
CA ASN A 177 4.05 22.73 9.73
C ASN A 177 4.68 21.49 9.08
N ASP A 178 4.65 20.37 9.79
CA ASP A 178 5.17 19.09 9.30
C ASP A 178 4.04 18.05 9.09
N TYR A 179 4.45 16.82 8.79
CA TYR A 179 3.50 15.73 8.57
C TYR A 179 2.73 15.34 9.84
N THR A 180 3.30 15.59 11.03
CA THR A 180 2.63 15.32 12.31
C THR A 180 1.47 16.29 12.52
N ASP A 181 1.66 17.55 12.13
CA ASP A 181 0.59 18.57 12.19
C ASP A 181 -0.56 18.20 11.24
N ALA A 182 -0.23 17.71 10.03
CA ALA A 182 -1.24 17.23 9.09
C ALA A 182 -2.03 16.03 9.65
N ILE A 183 -1.37 15.08 10.32
CA ILE A 183 -2.03 13.94 10.98
C ILE A 183 -2.96 14.44 12.10
N ASN A 184 -2.52 15.39 12.91
CA ASN A 184 -3.31 15.95 13.99
C ASN A 184 -4.59 16.63 13.47
N LEU A 185 -4.46 17.47 12.44
CA LEU A 185 -5.61 18.12 11.82
C LEU A 185 -6.58 17.09 11.19
N ALA A 186 -6.06 16.13 10.42
CA ALA A 186 -6.88 15.05 9.85
C ALA A 186 -7.61 14.24 10.94
N GLY A 187 -6.95 13.98 12.07
CA GLY A 187 -7.55 13.31 13.22
C GLY A 187 -8.67 14.11 13.88
N ARG A 188 -8.61 15.44 13.85
CA ARG A 188 -9.70 16.33 14.31
C ARG A 188 -10.86 16.33 13.32
N LEU A 189 -10.58 16.46 12.02
CA LEU A 189 -11.60 16.41 10.98
C LEU A 189 -12.38 15.10 10.99
N ALA A 190 -11.69 13.98 11.17
CA ALA A 190 -12.32 12.66 11.23
C ALA A 190 -13.32 12.45 12.39
N LYS A 191 -13.41 13.41 13.33
CA LYS A 191 -14.43 13.41 14.42
C LYS A 191 -15.71 14.13 14.02
N LEU A 192 -15.72 14.84 12.90
CA LEU A 192 -16.92 15.52 12.41
C LEU A 192 -17.96 14.51 11.92
N PRO A 193 -19.27 14.79 12.05
CA PRO A 193 -20.32 13.91 11.58
C PRO A 193 -20.17 13.58 10.08
N GLY A 194 -20.26 12.31 9.73
CA GLY A 194 -20.15 11.85 8.35
C GLY A 194 -18.73 11.71 7.80
N MET A 195 -17.72 12.21 8.51
CA MET A 195 -16.31 12.00 8.15
C MET A 195 -15.75 10.72 8.77
N VAL A 196 -14.94 10.01 7.99
CA VAL A 196 -14.37 8.73 8.39
C VAL A 196 -12.86 8.76 8.14
N PRO A 197 -12.02 8.39 9.13
CA PRO A 197 -10.58 8.31 8.92
C PRO A 197 -10.24 7.15 7.97
N GLU A 198 -9.26 7.32 7.12
CA GLU A 198 -8.80 6.28 6.18
C GLU A 198 -8.34 5.01 6.92
N GLY A 199 -7.69 5.15 8.07
CA GLY A 199 -7.42 4.07 9.01
C GLY A 199 -6.11 3.30 8.80
N GLY A 200 -5.36 3.59 7.76
CA GLY A 200 -4.06 2.94 7.52
C GLY A 200 -4.18 1.42 7.44
N ALA A 201 -3.20 0.72 7.98
CA ALA A 201 -3.19 -0.75 7.99
C ALA A 201 -4.36 -1.41 8.77
N ARG A 202 -5.09 -0.66 9.59
CA ARG A 202 -6.30 -1.15 10.28
C ARG A 202 -7.47 -1.35 9.33
N ASN A 203 -7.48 -0.65 8.21
CA ASN A 203 -8.53 -0.77 7.21
C ASN A 203 -8.40 -2.08 6.42
N VAL A 204 -9.42 -2.93 6.52
CA VAL A 204 -9.46 -4.24 5.84
C VAL A 204 -9.47 -4.07 4.34
N ALA A 205 -10.25 -3.10 3.81
CA ALA A 205 -10.32 -2.85 2.38
C ALA A 205 -8.97 -2.39 1.79
N ARG A 206 -8.17 -1.67 2.57
CA ARG A 206 -6.78 -1.34 2.23
C ARG A 206 -5.96 -2.61 2.01
N ARG A 207 -5.98 -3.52 3.00
CA ARG A 207 -5.15 -4.73 2.94
C ARG A 207 -5.61 -5.68 1.86
N ASP A 208 -6.90 -5.87 1.69
CA ASP A 208 -7.43 -6.77 0.67
C ASP A 208 -7.23 -6.22 -0.75
N GLY A 209 -7.35 -4.89 -0.94
CA GLY A 209 -7.02 -4.23 -2.20
C GLY A 209 -5.55 -4.40 -2.58
N MET A 210 -4.62 -4.11 -1.65
CA MET A 210 -3.18 -4.33 -1.87
C MET A 210 -2.83 -5.81 -2.03
N GLY A 211 -3.58 -6.72 -1.38
CA GLY A 211 -3.44 -8.17 -1.49
C GLY A 211 -3.69 -8.71 -2.90
N THR A 212 -4.39 -7.94 -3.76
CA THR A 212 -4.63 -8.32 -5.15
C THR A 212 -3.34 -8.52 -5.96
N VAL A 213 -2.23 -7.92 -5.55
CA VAL A 213 -0.90 -8.21 -6.15
C VAL A 213 -0.53 -9.68 -5.98
N MET A 214 -0.73 -10.25 -4.80
CA MET A 214 -0.47 -11.67 -4.55
C MET A 214 -1.50 -12.56 -5.25
N LEU A 215 -2.76 -12.13 -5.32
CA LEU A 215 -3.80 -12.88 -6.03
C LEU A 215 -3.51 -12.96 -7.53
N ASP A 216 -3.13 -11.83 -8.14
CA ASP A 216 -2.74 -11.75 -9.55
C ASP A 216 -1.56 -12.65 -9.85
N ALA A 217 -0.53 -12.59 -9.00
CA ALA A 217 0.65 -13.42 -9.13
C ALA A 217 0.31 -14.91 -9.02
N ALA A 218 -0.48 -15.33 -8.02
CA ALA A 218 -0.84 -16.73 -7.85
C ALA A 218 -1.65 -17.27 -9.04
N VAL A 219 -2.57 -16.47 -9.60
CA VAL A 219 -3.34 -16.83 -10.79
C VAL A 219 -2.44 -16.96 -12.03
N THR A 220 -1.54 -16.00 -12.22
CA THR A 220 -0.64 -15.98 -13.39
C THR A 220 0.42 -17.08 -13.34
N ILE A 221 0.99 -17.32 -12.16
CA ILE A 221 2.03 -18.34 -11.93
C ILE A 221 1.43 -19.75 -11.84
N GLY A 222 0.17 -19.87 -11.39
CA GLY A 222 -0.51 -21.13 -11.11
C GLY A 222 -0.23 -21.66 -9.69
N LYS A 223 0.56 -20.96 -8.88
CA LYS A 223 0.86 -21.31 -7.48
C LYS A 223 1.22 -20.05 -6.66
N ILE A 224 1.18 -20.17 -5.32
CA ILE A 224 1.80 -19.21 -4.42
C ILE A 224 3.32 -19.19 -4.70
N PRO A 225 3.97 -18.03 -4.90
CA PRO A 225 5.42 -17.96 -5.09
C PRO A 225 6.17 -18.43 -3.83
N ASP A 226 7.41 -18.91 -3.99
CA ASP A 226 8.24 -19.34 -2.87
C ASP A 226 8.75 -18.11 -2.07
N HIS A 227 9.01 -16.98 -2.76
CA HIS A 227 9.45 -15.73 -2.16
C HIS A 227 8.65 -14.54 -2.69
N TYR A 228 8.39 -13.58 -1.80
CA TYR A 228 7.75 -12.31 -2.12
C TYR A 228 8.62 -11.15 -1.66
N PHE A 229 9.04 -10.28 -2.56
CA PHE A 229 9.88 -9.12 -2.29
C PHE A 229 9.08 -7.82 -2.34
N GLN A 230 9.22 -6.97 -1.32
CA GLN A 230 8.61 -5.64 -1.30
C GLN A 230 9.36 -4.68 -0.37
N ALA A 231 9.43 -3.41 -0.76
CA ALA A 231 9.80 -2.33 0.17
C ALA A 231 8.61 -1.89 1.01
N VAL A 232 8.84 -1.62 2.28
CA VAL A 232 7.80 -1.33 3.26
C VAL A 232 8.06 -0.05 4.06
N GLY A 233 7.02 0.79 4.16
CA GLY A 233 6.98 1.92 5.09
C GLY A 233 6.22 1.55 6.35
N SER A 234 4.93 1.28 6.25
CA SER A 234 4.10 0.78 7.36
C SER A 234 4.09 -0.75 7.51
N GLY A 235 4.58 -1.48 6.52
CA GLY A 235 4.46 -2.94 6.46
C GLY A 235 3.14 -3.46 5.90
N THR A 236 2.17 -2.59 5.63
CA THR A 236 0.83 -2.99 5.19
C THR A 236 0.84 -3.90 3.97
N GLY A 237 1.69 -3.63 2.96
CA GLY A 237 1.76 -4.45 1.76
C GLY A 237 2.25 -5.89 2.04
N GLY A 238 3.21 -6.06 2.95
CA GLY A 238 3.64 -7.38 3.41
C GLY A 238 2.53 -8.13 4.14
N ILE A 239 1.80 -7.44 5.04
CA ILE A 239 0.62 -7.99 5.73
C ILE A 239 -0.44 -8.40 4.71
N SER A 240 -0.69 -7.58 3.71
CA SER A 240 -1.67 -7.84 2.63
C SER A 240 -1.31 -9.07 1.81
N ALA A 241 -0.04 -9.22 1.44
CA ALA A 241 0.46 -10.40 0.74
C ALA A 241 0.33 -11.67 1.58
N TRP A 242 0.61 -11.58 2.88
CA TRP A 242 0.41 -12.70 3.82
C TRP A 242 -1.06 -13.08 3.94
N GLU A 243 -1.97 -12.12 4.19
CA GLU A 243 -3.41 -12.38 4.32
C GLU A 243 -4.01 -12.98 3.02
N ALA A 244 -3.59 -12.48 1.84
CA ALA A 244 -3.96 -13.06 0.56
C ALA A 244 -3.44 -14.50 0.41
N SER A 245 -2.19 -14.76 0.82
CA SER A 245 -1.58 -16.10 0.76
C SER A 245 -2.25 -17.10 1.71
N LEU A 246 -2.71 -16.66 2.88
CA LEU A 246 -3.51 -17.51 3.79
C LEU A 246 -4.81 -17.97 3.12
N ARG A 247 -5.49 -17.06 2.40
CA ARG A 247 -6.71 -17.39 1.63
C ARG A 247 -6.42 -18.32 0.46
N LEU A 248 -5.36 -18.07 -0.31
CA LEU A 248 -4.92 -18.93 -1.41
C LEU A 248 -4.54 -20.33 -0.93
N ARG A 249 -3.85 -20.43 0.21
CA ARG A 249 -3.53 -21.72 0.85
C ARG A 249 -4.79 -22.46 1.27
N ALA A 250 -5.78 -21.76 1.83
CA ALA A 250 -7.06 -22.35 2.22
C ALA A 250 -7.92 -22.78 1.01
N ASP A 251 -7.82 -22.11 -0.12
CA ASP A 251 -8.42 -22.48 -1.41
C ASP A 251 -7.89 -23.84 -1.91
N GLY A 252 -6.61 -24.12 -1.66
CA GLY A 252 -5.95 -25.41 -1.96
C GLY A 252 -5.46 -25.57 -3.40
N ARG A 253 -5.91 -24.76 -4.37
CA ARG A 253 -5.51 -24.87 -5.80
C ARG A 253 -4.12 -24.30 -6.08
N PHE A 254 -3.61 -23.43 -5.22
CA PHE A 254 -2.36 -22.67 -5.43
C PHE A 254 -1.19 -23.18 -4.58
N GLY A 255 -1.35 -24.37 -3.93
CA GLY A 255 -0.35 -24.98 -3.06
C GLY A 255 -0.63 -24.75 -1.58
N SER A 256 0.23 -25.37 -0.74
CA SER A 256 0.04 -25.42 0.72
C SER A 256 1.04 -24.61 1.53
N LYS A 257 2.07 -24.02 0.89
CA LYS A 257 3.11 -23.25 1.55
C LYS A 257 2.83 -21.74 1.43
N LEU A 258 3.14 -21.01 2.48
CA LEU A 258 3.18 -19.55 2.42
C LEU A 258 4.48 -19.08 1.74
N PRO A 259 4.48 -17.91 1.11
CA PRO A 259 5.70 -17.35 0.58
C PRO A 259 6.60 -16.89 1.72
N LYS A 260 7.90 -17.02 1.59
CA LYS A 260 8.85 -16.36 2.47
C LYS A 260 8.87 -14.87 2.13
N LEU A 261 8.43 -14.01 3.05
CA LEU A 261 8.41 -12.57 2.82
C LEU A 261 9.82 -11.99 2.97
N GLN A 262 10.27 -11.30 1.95
CA GLN A 262 11.57 -10.62 1.83
C GLN A 262 11.30 -9.12 1.80
N LEU A 263 11.28 -8.48 2.97
CA LEU A 263 10.82 -7.09 3.09
C LEU A 263 11.98 -6.13 3.32
N ALA A 264 11.92 -4.94 2.75
CA ALA A 264 13.01 -3.98 2.80
C ALA A 264 12.58 -2.62 3.34
N GLN A 265 13.44 -1.99 4.15
CA GLN A 265 13.38 -0.59 4.51
C GLN A 265 14.61 0.14 3.94
N ASN A 266 14.49 1.46 3.81
CA ASN A 266 15.51 2.31 3.23
C ASN A 266 16.29 3.08 4.31
N LEU A 267 17.59 2.85 4.39
CA LEU A 267 18.49 3.57 5.29
C LEU A 267 18.46 5.08 5.02
N PRO A 268 18.67 5.90 6.08
CA PRO A 268 19.01 5.50 7.46
C PRO A 268 17.80 5.19 8.37
N PHE A 269 16.55 5.37 7.93
CA PHE A 269 15.34 5.18 8.75
C PHE A 269 14.75 3.77 8.60
N VAL A 270 15.17 2.83 9.47
CA VAL A 270 14.84 1.39 9.36
C VAL A 270 14.36 0.76 10.69
N PRO A 271 13.33 1.34 11.36
CA PRO A 271 12.95 0.90 12.71
C PRO A 271 12.45 -0.55 12.78
N MET A 272 11.71 -1.03 11.79
CA MET A 272 11.21 -2.40 11.77
C MET A 272 12.34 -3.41 11.53
N TYR A 273 13.28 -3.09 10.65
CA TYR A 273 14.47 -3.90 10.44
C TYR A 273 15.30 -4.05 11.73
N ASN A 274 15.52 -2.94 12.46
CA ASN A 274 16.25 -2.95 13.71
C ASN A 274 15.58 -3.83 14.76
N ALA A 275 14.26 -3.67 14.95
CA ALA A 275 13.48 -4.48 15.89
C ALA A 275 13.51 -5.98 15.51
N TRP A 276 13.32 -6.29 14.20
CA TRP A 276 13.34 -7.65 13.69
C TRP A 276 14.71 -8.32 13.87
N LYS A 277 15.78 -7.64 13.48
CA LYS A 277 17.17 -8.12 13.67
C LYS A 277 17.50 -8.38 15.14
N ALA A 278 16.98 -7.55 16.04
CA ALA A 278 17.10 -7.75 17.47
C ALA A 278 16.12 -8.79 18.05
N LYS A 279 15.32 -9.46 17.22
CA LYS A 279 14.28 -10.44 17.61
C LYS A 279 13.27 -9.88 18.62
N ARG A 280 12.96 -8.59 18.53
CA ARG A 280 11.97 -7.91 19.37
C ARG A 280 10.64 -7.76 18.65
N ARG A 281 9.55 -8.00 19.37
CA ARG A 281 8.20 -7.68 18.88
C ARG A 281 7.92 -6.18 18.87
N GLU A 282 8.58 -5.42 19.74
CA GLU A 282 8.33 -3.99 19.91
C GLU A 282 9.43 -3.16 19.27
N ILE A 283 9.03 -2.04 18.65
CA ILE A 283 9.92 -0.97 18.25
C ILE A 283 10.11 -0.06 19.48
N ILE A 284 11.35 0.17 19.86
CA ILE A 284 11.72 1.05 20.97
C ILE A 284 12.19 2.37 20.37
N PRO A 285 11.41 3.47 20.48
CA PRO A 285 11.74 4.74 19.80
C PRO A 285 13.16 5.25 20.07
N ASP A 286 13.62 5.21 21.30
CA ASP A 286 14.94 5.69 21.70
C ASP A 286 16.10 4.84 21.13
N ILE A 287 15.82 3.63 20.68
CA ILE A 287 16.82 2.71 20.09
C ILE A 287 16.66 2.68 18.57
N ASP A 288 15.45 2.44 18.08
CA ASP A 288 15.18 2.12 16.67
C ASP A 288 14.90 3.35 15.82
N MET A 289 14.56 4.49 16.45
CA MET A 289 14.20 5.74 15.77
C MET A 289 14.94 6.95 16.37
N LYS A 290 16.15 6.73 16.89
CA LYS A 290 16.99 7.81 17.41
C LYS A 290 17.24 8.82 16.28
N ASP A 291 17.03 10.11 16.58
CA ASP A 291 17.16 11.20 15.59
C ASP A 291 16.25 11.02 14.34
N ALA A 292 15.04 10.47 14.54
CA ALA A 292 14.11 10.09 13.46
C ALA A 292 13.90 11.20 12.42
N LYS A 293 13.77 12.47 12.85
CA LYS A 293 13.56 13.59 11.93
C LYS A 293 14.70 13.71 10.92
N LYS A 294 15.95 13.73 11.41
CA LYS A 294 17.13 13.79 10.56
C LYS A 294 17.25 12.59 9.64
N GLN A 295 17.03 11.37 10.17
CA GLN A 295 17.07 10.15 9.37
C GLN A 295 16.03 10.14 8.24
N ILE A 296 14.83 10.65 8.52
CA ILE A 296 13.76 10.76 7.51
C ILE A 296 14.16 11.74 6.39
N GLU A 297 14.74 12.88 6.74
CA GLU A 297 15.21 13.87 5.77
C GLU A 297 16.30 13.32 4.84
N GLU A 298 17.17 12.44 5.35
CA GLU A 298 18.25 11.80 4.60
C GLU A 298 17.81 10.56 3.79
N THR A 299 16.61 10.05 4.04
CA THR A 299 16.10 8.83 3.39
C THR A 299 15.73 9.07 1.93
N TYR A 300 16.27 8.26 1.00
CA TYR A 300 16.01 8.37 -0.45
C TYR A 300 14.53 8.17 -0.80
N ALA A 301 13.92 7.11 -0.30
CA ALA A 301 12.50 6.82 -0.52
C ALA A 301 11.66 7.31 0.67
N THR A 302 11.52 8.62 0.84
CA THR A 302 10.86 9.27 1.99
C THR A 302 9.44 8.75 2.25
N VAL A 303 8.70 8.34 1.21
CA VAL A 303 7.36 7.75 1.34
C VAL A 303 7.34 6.39 2.06
N LEU A 304 8.51 5.78 2.30
CA LEU A 304 8.65 4.56 3.10
C LEU A 304 8.88 4.86 4.58
N THR A 305 8.98 6.11 5.00
CA THR A 305 9.19 6.45 6.41
C THR A 305 7.87 6.44 7.16
N ASN A 306 7.81 5.71 8.26
CA ASN A 306 6.66 5.65 9.16
C ASN A 306 7.14 5.55 10.60
N ARG A 307 6.79 6.53 11.44
CA ARG A 307 7.21 6.60 12.84
C ARG A 307 6.32 5.75 13.78
N ALA A 308 5.18 5.30 13.30
CA ALA A 308 4.24 4.47 14.06
C ALA A 308 3.73 3.29 13.22
N PRO A 309 4.63 2.42 12.69
CA PRO A 309 4.19 1.27 11.89
C PRO A 309 3.46 0.26 12.77
N PRO A 310 2.43 -0.43 12.25
CA PRO A 310 1.70 -1.47 12.98
C PRO A 310 2.51 -2.77 13.05
N TYR A 311 3.70 -2.70 13.63
CA TYR A 311 4.66 -3.80 13.70
C TYR A 311 4.26 -4.80 14.79
N ALA A 312 4.04 -4.32 16.01
CA ALA A 312 3.79 -5.14 17.19
C ALA A 312 2.32 -5.59 17.36
N VAL A 313 1.38 -4.97 16.64
CA VAL A 313 -0.06 -5.25 16.73
C VAL A 313 -0.34 -6.70 16.37
N THR A 314 -1.29 -7.36 17.06
CA THR A 314 -1.71 -8.72 16.69
C THR A 314 -2.27 -8.75 15.26
N GLY A 315 -1.70 -9.59 14.42
CA GLY A 315 -1.92 -9.62 12.97
C GLY A 315 -1.09 -8.59 12.19
N GLY A 316 -0.20 -7.86 12.87
CA GLY A 316 0.73 -6.89 12.27
C GLY A 316 1.96 -7.53 11.63
N LEU A 317 2.94 -6.67 11.30
CA LEU A 317 4.09 -7.13 10.51
C LEU A 317 4.97 -8.15 11.25
N TYR A 318 5.10 -8.06 12.57
CA TYR A 318 5.85 -9.04 13.34
C TYR A 318 5.26 -10.44 13.19
N ASP A 319 3.95 -10.60 13.38
CA ASP A 319 3.28 -11.90 13.23
C ASP A 319 3.38 -12.42 11.79
N THR A 320 3.26 -11.52 10.82
CA THR A 320 3.44 -11.80 9.40
C THR A 320 4.82 -12.39 9.09
N LEU A 321 5.89 -11.77 9.59
CA LEU A 321 7.25 -12.23 9.40
C LEU A 321 7.52 -13.56 10.11
N VAL A 322 6.96 -13.77 11.31
CA VAL A 322 7.08 -15.03 12.03
C VAL A 322 6.42 -16.18 11.27
N ASP A 323 5.17 -15.99 10.78
CA ASP A 323 4.39 -17.04 10.09
C ASP A 323 4.97 -17.40 8.71
N THR A 324 5.73 -16.49 8.09
CA THR A 324 6.31 -16.67 6.76
C THR A 324 7.82 -16.97 6.77
N ASP A 325 8.43 -17.18 7.92
CA ASP A 325 9.90 -17.24 8.09
C ASP A 325 10.60 -16.08 7.36
N GLY A 326 10.01 -14.88 7.51
CA GLY A 326 10.36 -13.69 6.72
C GLY A 326 11.75 -13.14 7.04
N ILE A 327 12.28 -12.37 6.09
CA ILE A 327 13.55 -11.65 6.24
C ILE A 327 13.29 -10.15 6.04
N MET A 328 14.01 -9.32 6.80
CA MET A 328 14.06 -7.89 6.57
C MET A 328 15.44 -7.46 6.09
N TYR A 329 15.45 -6.51 5.15
CA TYR A 329 16.64 -5.89 4.59
C TYR A 329 16.68 -4.40 4.90
N ALA A 330 17.88 -3.87 5.10
CA ALA A 330 18.18 -2.45 5.14
C ALA A 330 18.96 -2.11 3.87
N ILE A 331 18.43 -1.19 3.07
CA ILE A 331 18.93 -0.84 1.74
C ILE A 331 19.43 0.61 1.76
N THR A 332 20.64 0.84 1.28
CA THR A 332 21.20 2.19 1.14
C THR A 332 20.59 2.91 -0.08
N LYS A 333 20.82 4.19 -0.18
CA LYS A 333 20.45 4.99 -1.35
C LYS A 333 21.19 4.51 -2.61
N GLU A 334 22.45 4.20 -2.47
CA GLU A 334 23.34 3.76 -3.56
C GLU A 334 22.86 2.42 -4.10
N GLU A 335 22.63 1.40 -3.24
CA GLU A 335 22.07 0.11 -3.60
C GLU A 335 20.72 0.26 -4.34
N ALA A 336 19.84 1.17 -3.87
CA ALA A 336 18.56 1.41 -4.51
C ALA A 336 18.70 2.06 -5.90
N LEU A 337 19.63 3.02 -6.07
CA LEU A 337 19.86 3.67 -7.36
C LEU A 337 20.50 2.74 -8.39
N GLU A 338 21.42 1.88 -7.98
CA GLU A 338 22.03 0.84 -8.82
C GLU A 338 20.96 -0.16 -9.29
N ALA A 339 20.15 -0.67 -8.35
CA ALA A 339 19.05 -1.59 -8.66
C ALA A 339 17.98 -0.94 -9.57
N LYS A 340 17.71 0.36 -9.38
CA LYS A 340 16.81 1.12 -10.27
C LYS A 340 17.34 1.15 -11.69
N THR A 341 18.61 1.51 -11.85
CA THR A 341 19.25 1.60 -13.17
C THR A 341 19.24 0.24 -13.87
N LEU A 342 19.60 -0.82 -13.14
CA LEU A 342 19.59 -2.18 -13.67
C LEU A 342 18.19 -2.61 -14.11
N PHE A 343 17.18 -2.42 -13.22
CA PHE A 343 15.80 -2.79 -13.52
C PHE A 343 15.27 -2.04 -14.75
N GLU A 344 15.41 -0.71 -14.78
CA GLU A 344 14.91 0.12 -15.88
C GLU A 344 15.57 -0.23 -17.23
N SER A 345 16.87 -0.55 -17.22
CA SER A 345 17.59 -0.94 -18.43
C SER A 345 17.18 -2.31 -18.97
N LEU A 346 16.83 -3.25 -18.10
CA LEU A 346 16.51 -4.63 -18.50
C LEU A 346 15.01 -4.85 -18.74
N GLU A 347 14.14 -4.17 -17.99
CA GLU A 347 12.68 -4.32 -18.11
C GLU A 347 12.03 -3.25 -19.01
N GLY A 348 12.72 -2.14 -19.29
CA GLY A 348 12.27 -1.12 -20.25
C GLY A 348 11.20 -0.15 -19.71
N ILE A 349 11.04 -0.07 -18.40
CA ILE A 349 10.07 0.82 -17.75
C ILE A 349 10.67 1.49 -16.51
N ASP A 350 10.36 2.76 -16.28
CA ASP A 350 10.80 3.48 -15.07
C ASP A 350 10.06 3.03 -13.82
N ILE A 351 10.77 3.03 -12.68
CA ILE A 351 10.22 2.65 -11.40
C ILE A 351 10.39 3.75 -10.35
N LEU A 352 9.45 3.81 -9.41
CA LEU A 352 9.49 4.77 -8.29
C LEU A 352 10.53 4.36 -7.23
N PRO A 353 11.01 5.32 -6.38
CA PRO A 353 11.99 5.02 -5.33
C PRO A 353 11.68 3.82 -4.43
N PRO A 354 10.43 3.60 -3.95
CA PRO A 354 10.10 2.38 -3.21
C PRO A 354 10.34 1.09 -3.97
N SER A 355 10.06 1.08 -5.27
CA SER A 355 10.27 -0.09 -6.14
C SER A 355 11.75 -0.36 -6.33
N ALA A 356 12.59 0.67 -6.39
CA ALA A 356 14.05 0.55 -6.42
C ALA A 356 14.60 -0.11 -5.15
N VAL A 357 14.07 0.24 -3.99
CA VAL A 357 14.42 -0.39 -2.70
C VAL A 357 14.03 -1.88 -2.69
N ALA A 358 12.87 -2.23 -3.26
CA ALA A 358 12.45 -3.63 -3.39
C ALA A 358 13.38 -4.41 -4.35
N ALA A 359 13.72 -3.83 -5.50
CA ALA A 359 14.66 -4.45 -6.45
C ALA A 359 16.05 -4.67 -5.82
N ALA A 360 16.58 -3.68 -5.08
CA ALA A 360 17.84 -3.80 -4.36
C ALA A 360 17.82 -4.93 -3.33
N SER A 361 16.69 -5.14 -2.64
CA SER A 361 16.57 -6.24 -1.69
C SER A 361 16.63 -7.62 -2.36
N LEU A 362 16.13 -7.74 -3.58
CA LEU A 362 16.27 -8.98 -4.37
C LEU A 362 17.75 -9.21 -4.75
N LEU A 363 18.45 -8.19 -5.23
CA LEU A 363 19.88 -8.30 -5.56
C LEU A 363 20.67 -8.79 -4.34
N LYS A 364 20.43 -8.13 -3.20
CA LYS A 364 21.07 -8.48 -1.91
C LYS A 364 20.73 -9.90 -1.43
N ALA A 365 19.50 -10.36 -1.69
CA ALA A 365 19.09 -11.72 -1.35
C ALA A 365 19.77 -12.78 -2.24
N VAL A 366 19.94 -12.50 -3.52
CA VAL A 366 20.67 -13.37 -4.47
C VAL A 366 22.13 -13.47 -4.04
N GLU A 367 22.78 -12.34 -3.77
CA GLU A 367 24.18 -12.27 -3.34
C GLU A 367 24.42 -13.06 -2.03
N ALA A 368 23.48 -12.94 -1.08
CA ALA A 368 23.54 -13.62 0.20
C ALA A 368 23.14 -15.11 0.13
N GLY A 369 22.71 -15.62 -1.02
CA GLY A 369 22.22 -16.98 -1.17
C GLY A 369 20.89 -17.27 -0.44
N ASN A 370 20.10 -16.24 -0.16
CA ASN A 370 18.78 -16.35 0.50
C ASN A 370 17.67 -16.82 -0.45
N VAL A 371 17.94 -16.89 -1.75
CA VAL A 371 17.05 -17.43 -2.78
C VAL A 371 17.82 -18.40 -3.67
N GLY A 372 17.18 -19.50 -4.01
CA GLY A 372 17.74 -20.52 -4.90
C GLY A 372 17.44 -20.23 -6.37
N LYS A 373 18.29 -20.71 -7.27
CA LYS A 373 18.11 -20.55 -8.73
C LYS A 373 16.75 -21.03 -9.23
N GLY A 374 16.20 -22.08 -8.62
CA GLY A 374 14.93 -22.72 -9.01
C GLY A 374 13.71 -22.18 -8.26
N ASP A 375 13.88 -21.27 -7.31
CA ASP A 375 12.78 -20.73 -6.54
C ASP A 375 11.88 -19.83 -7.39
N THR A 376 10.60 -19.89 -7.15
CA THR A 376 9.65 -18.98 -7.78
C THR A 376 9.56 -17.70 -6.96
N ILE A 377 10.01 -16.61 -7.56
CA ILE A 377 10.16 -15.32 -6.90
C ILE A 377 9.17 -14.33 -7.49
N LEU A 378 8.43 -13.64 -6.61
CA LEU A 378 7.63 -12.47 -6.98
C LEU A 378 8.30 -11.21 -6.44
N LEU A 379 8.78 -10.36 -7.32
CA LEU A 379 9.24 -9.01 -7.00
C LEU A 379 8.10 -8.02 -7.21
N ASN A 380 7.60 -7.43 -6.13
CA ASN A 380 6.56 -6.40 -6.19
C ASN A 380 7.14 -5.02 -6.48
N ILE A 381 6.95 -4.56 -7.71
CA ILE A 381 7.19 -3.19 -8.16
C ILE A 381 5.94 -2.37 -7.86
N ALA A 382 5.93 -1.77 -6.68
CA ALA A 382 4.77 -1.07 -6.10
C ALA A 382 4.49 0.31 -6.73
N GLY A 383 5.20 0.65 -7.80
CA GLY A 383 4.97 1.87 -8.57
C GLY A 383 6.01 2.07 -9.66
N GLY A 384 5.56 2.58 -10.79
CA GLY A 384 6.39 2.86 -11.97
C GLY A 384 5.58 3.34 -13.16
N GLY A 385 6.27 3.58 -14.29
CA GLY A 385 5.65 4.05 -15.53
C GLY A 385 5.25 5.53 -15.52
N PHE A 386 5.88 6.35 -14.68
CA PHE A 386 5.57 7.77 -14.60
C PHE A 386 5.99 8.53 -15.85
N LYS A 387 7.11 8.15 -16.48
CA LYS A 387 7.55 8.72 -17.76
C LYS A 387 6.52 8.37 -18.84
N ARG A 388 6.12 7.09 -18.90
CA ARG A 388 5.13 6.60 -19.87
C ARG A 388 3.76 7.25 -19.70
N LEU A 389 3.33 7.47 -18.44
CA LEU A 389 2.07 8.18 -18.14
C LEU A 389 2.08 9.61 -18.73
N LYS A 390 3.20 10.33 -18.63
CA LYS A 390 3.34 11.69 -19.16
C LYS A 390 3.30 11.79 -20.69
N GLU A 391 3.54 10.69 -21.39
CA GLU A 391 3.38 10.64 -22.83
C GLU A 391 1.91 10.58 -23.23
N ASP A 392 1.07 9.94 -22.41
CA ASP A 392 -0.36 9.77 -22.69
C ASP A 392 -1.26 10.85 -22.05
N PHE A 393 -0.83 11.45 -20.93
CA PHE A 393 -1.67 12.34 -20.13
C PHE A 393 -0.98 13.66 -19.78
N THR A 394 -1.76 14.73 -19.83
CA THR A 394 -1.42 15.99 -19.16
C THR A 394 -1.73 15.84 -17.66
N LEU A 395 -0.79 16.24 -16.80
CA LEU A 395 -0.98 16.15 -15.36
C LEU A 395 -1.53 17.48 -14.81
N PHE A 396 -2.62 17.39 -14.07
CA PHE A 396 -3.28 18.53 -13.43
C PHE A 396 -2.92 18.56 -11.94
N GLN A 397 -2.36 19.67 -11.52
CA GLN A 397 -2.07 19.90 -10.10
C GLN A 397 -3.36 20.16 -9.33
N VAL A 398 -3.62 19.41 -8.27
CA VAL A 398 -4.72 19.70 -7.35
C VAL A 398 -4.36 20.94 -6.54
N LYS A 399 -5.22 21.96 -6.61
CA LYS A 399 -5.04 23.19 -5.83
C LYS A 399 -5.64 23.05 -4.44
N PRO A 400 -5.01 23.62 -3.40
CA PRO A 400 -5.63 23.65 -2.09
C PRO A 400 -6.99 24.37 -2.10
N SER A 401 -8.01 23.71 -1.51
CA SER A 401 -9.31 24.31 -1.27
C SER A 401 -9.23 25.34 -0.14
N VAL A 402 -8.37 25.07 0.84
CA VAL A 402 -8.08 25.95 1.97
C VAL A 402 -6.64 25.78 2.44
N THR A 403 -6.06 26.86 2.97
CA THR A 403 -4.73 26.83 3.60
C THR A 403 -4.86 27.28 5.04
N VAL A 404 -4.33 26.50 5.97
CA VAL A 404 -4.42 26.73 7.42
C VAL A 404 -3.05 26.97 8.05
N SER A 405 -3.02 27.73 9.13
CA SER A 405 -1.76 28.11 9.80
C SER A 405 -1.27 27.09 10.82
N SER A 406 -2.15 26.24 11.35
CA SER A 406 -1.80 25.22 12.36
C SER A 406 -2.79 24.08 12.40
N SER A 407 -2.42 22.99 13.09
CA SER A 407 -3.33 21.86 13.34
C SER A 407 -4.49 22.20 14.29
N ASP A 408 -4.40 23.30 15.05
CA ASP A 408 -5.37 23.71 16.07
C ASP A 408 -6.39 24.74 15.57
N VAL A 409 -6.36 25.06 14.28
CA VAL A 409 -7.32 25.97 13.64
C VAL A 409 -8.77 25.59 14.01
N PRO A 410 -9.69 26.55 14.31
CA PRO A 410 -11.10 26.27 14.50
C PRO A 410 -11.68 25.59 13.24
N LEU A 411 -12.37 24.44 13.41
CA LEU A 411 -12.84 23.64 12.26
C LEU A 411 -13.98 24.33 11.48
N ASP A 412 -14.71 25.25 12.11
CA ASP A 412 -15.72 26.11 11.49
C ASP A 412 -15.12 27.11 10.48
N GLU A 413 -13.87 27.51 10.68
CA GLU A 413 -13.15 28.36 9.71
C GLU A 413 -12.84 27.64 8.40
N LEU A 414 -12.84 26.30 8.38
CA LEU A 414 -12.56 25.50 7.19
C LEU A 414 -13.72 25.50 6.19
N LYS A 415 -14.89 26.05 6.55
CA LYS A 415 -16.10 26.10 5.71
C LYS A 415 -16.42 24.77 5.04
N ILE A 416 -16.30 23.69 5.81
CA ILE A 416 -16.64 22.34 5.37
C ILE A 416 -18.18 22.25 5.37
N GLU A 417 -18.76 22.20 4.18
CA GLU A 417 -20.21 21.99 3.97
C GLU A 417 -20.46 20.48 3.83
N PHE A 418 -21.53 19.96 4.50
CA PHE A 418 -21.93 18.55 4.49
C PHE A 418 -23.29 18.34 3.81
#